data_d5ac481a84b30e4fcfeeac6af54dd89a
#
_entry.id   d5ac481a84b30e4fcfeeac6af54dd89a
#
_cell.length_a   1.000
_cell.length_b   1.000
_cell.length_c   1.000
_cell.angle_alpha   90.00
_cell.angle_beta   90.00
_cell.angle_gamma   90.00
#
_symmetry.space_group_name_H-M   'P 1'
#
loop_
_entity.id
_entity.type
_entity.pdbx_description
1 polymer ?
#
loop_
_entity_poly.entity_id
_entity_poly.type
_entity_poly.pdbx_seq_one_letter_code
_entity_poly.pdbx_strand_id
1 'polypeptide(L)'
;MNYTLIEPTQRARSVVEQVLLNRGLDADKIARYIEPTEDEAFDPHLLDNIIHAAKTLLLAIMNQKKIYVQIDSDCDGYTSSALLLNYLHRLFPSTVENNIAYGLHSKKHHGINIDDIPLDTQLVVVPDASSNEVEFHKQLFENGIMCIILDHHHAEVDRTDPAIIVNNQMCSYPNKALSGVGIVYKFCCVLDEIMRTSYADGYLDLVAVGMIADMMDMRELETRYLTVEGLKDIRNPFILELAKKNEYKIKDEFNPFTISWYVAPFINAVTRSGTMEEKQLLFKSMLEYEAYRLVPSTKRGCSGSEELLVEQSVRTCGNVKSRQEKEKKNTLDIIYNAIQEQNSNASNVLIIQLEQSLDNNLNGLLANHIMGEFGKPTLILTKRDKDGVITWEGSARGYQTKEVEDWRQFIMDSGYCMYAEGHPFAFGVGFTPENLEDFKRYINKRFEEKIEKNYKVDFIWTDKNTLDDDIINLASYRHLWGQEVGEPLVMLQFTFKEENVALLGKGTLKLSIPGTKTTCIQFGYGEEEYFNLRTLFAQGEGLNIQIVGYCRINEWNGNCSPQIEIKDFSVERIVGYDF
;
A
#
# COMPACT_ATOMS: atom_id res chain seq x y z
N MET A 1 -19.63 12.73 -16.09
CA MET A 1 -18.48 11.82 -15.90
C MET A 1 -17.55 11.98 -17.09
N ASN A 2 -16.26 12.29 -16.85
CA ASN A 2 -15.23 12.38 -17.90
C ASN A 2 -14.36 11.14 -17.89
N TYR A 3 -13.93 10.69 -19.07
CA TYR A 3 -13.00 9.59 -19.24
C TYR A 3 -12.08 9.82 -20.44
N THR A 4 -10.92 9.18 -20.41
CA THR A 4 -9.94 9.19 -21.48
C THR A 4 -9.48 7.76 -21.72
N LEU A 5 -9.59 7.29 -22.97
CA LEU A 5 -9.05 5.99 -23.36
C LEU A 5 -7.52 6.06 -23.33
N ILE A 6 -6.90 5.08 -22.69
CA ILE A 6 -5.46 4.87 -22.79
C ILE A 6 -5.18 4.27 -24.16
N GLU A 7 -4.53 5.06 -25.03
CA GLU A 7 -4.19 4.61 -26.37
C GLU A 7 -3.00 3.64 -26.31
N PRO A 8 -3.13 2.44 -26.86
CA PRO A 8 -2.04 1.47 -26.87
C PRO A 8 -0.91 1.94 -27.78
N THR A 9 0.32 1.78 -27.31
CA THR A 9 1.52 2.06 -28.12
C THR A 9 1.77 1.01 -29.22
N GLN A 10 1.18 -0.18 -29.05
CA GLN A 10 1.32 -1.33 -29.97
C GLN A 10 0.02 -2.14 -30.00
N ARG A 11 -0.16 -2.97 -31.05
CA ARG A 11 -1.32 -3.86 -31.15
C ARG A 11 -1.13 -5.08 -30.26
N ALA A 12 -2.03 -5.27 -29.31
CA ALA A 12 -2.07 -6.43 -28.43
C ALA A 12 -2.78 -7.64 -29.08
N ARG A 13 -2.48 -8.83 -28.59
CA ARG A 13 -3.10 -10.10 -29.01
C ARG A 13 -4.28 -10.48 -28.11
N SER A 14 -4.35 -9.91 -26.91
CA SER A 14 -5.43 -10.14 -25.94
C SER A 14 -5.71 -8.88 -25.12
N VAL A 15 -6.86 -8.86 -24.44
CA VAL A 15 -7.21 -7.76 -23.53
C VAL A 15 -6.22 -7.62 -22.35
N VAL A 16 -5.67 -8.73 -21.85
CA VAL A 16 -4.66 -8.72 -20.79
C VAL A 16 -3.35 -8.12 -21.28
N GLU A 17 -2.85 -8.57 -22.45
CA GLU A 17 -1.65 -8.00 -23.06
C GLU A 17 -1.80 -6.49 -23.30
N GLN A 18 -3.00 -6.05 -23.74
CA GLN A 18 -3.29 -4.64 -23.94
C GLN A 18 -3.14 -3.84 -22.63
N VAL A 19 -3.68 -4.32 -21.53
CA VAL A 19 -3.52 -3.66 -20.22
C VAL A 19 -2.06 -3.58 -19.82
N LEU A 20 -1.30 -4.66 -19.97
CA LEU A 20 0.12 -4.68 -19.62
C LEU A 20 0.94 -3.67 -20.45
N LEU A 21 0.66 -3.55 -21.74
CA LEU A 21 1.23 -2.51 -22.62
C LEU A 21 0.82 -1.10 -22.14
N ASN A 22 -0.43 -0.90 -21.77
CA ASN A 22 -0.94 0.37 -21.23
C ASN A 22 -0.24 0.77 -19.91
N ARG A 23 0.29 -0.21 -19.16
CA ARG A 23 1.08 0.01 -17.92
C ARG A 23 2.57 0.22 -18.21
N GLY A 24 2.97 0.25 -19.48
CA GLY A 24 4.34 0.51 -19.89
C GLY A 24 5.26 -0.70 -19.85
N LEU A 25 4.72 -1.93 -19.80
CA LEU A 25 5.55 -3.12 -20.02
C LEU A 25 5.92 -3.22 -21.50
N ASP A 26 7.17 -3.55 -21.77
CA ASP A 26 7.63 -3.86 -23.11
C ASP A 26 7.03 -5.21 -23.58
N ALA A 27 6.69 -5.30 -24.85
CA ALA A 27 6.01 -6.50 -25.41
C ALA A 27 6.81 -7.80 -25.21
N ASP A 28 8.15 -7.73 -25.23
CA ASP A 28 9.06 -8.86 -25.00
C ASP A 28 9.13 -9.31 -23.54
N LYS A 29 8.72 -8.45 -22.60
CA LYS A 29 8.68 -8.75 -21.16
C LYS A 29 7.33 -9.35 -20.71
N ILE A 30 6.26 -9.21 -21.49
CA ILE A 30 4.90 -9.58 -21.05
C ILE A 30 4.79 -11.05 -20.66
N ALA A 31 5.32 -11.96 -21.46
CA ALA A 31 5.27 -13.39 -21.14
C ALA A 31 6.00 -13.72 -19.82
N ARG A 32 7.17 -13.11 -19.60
CA ARG A 32 7.97 -13.24 -18.40
C ARG A 32 7.31 -12.57 -17.18
N TYR A 33 6.55 -11.50 -17.41
CA TYR A 33 5.76 -10.87 -16.36
C TYR A 33 4.58 -11.74 -15.90
N ILE A 34 3.89 -12.39 -16.83
CA ILE A 34 2.76 -13.29 -16.54
C ILE A 34 3.25 -14.54 -15.81
N GLU A 35 4.30 -15.16 -16.30
CA GLU A 35 4.90 -16.38 -15.74
C GLU A 35 6.41 -16.17 -15.48
N PRO A 36 6.76 -15.41 -14.41
CA PRO A 36 8.15 -15.14 -14.08
C PRO A 36 8.86 -16.40 -13.55
N THR A 37 10.14 -16.52 -13.88
CA THR A 37 10.99 -17.64 -13.46
C THR A 37 12.21 -17.14 -12.68
N GLU A 38 12.99 -18.04 -12.09
CA GLU A 38 14.23 -17.71 -11.36
C GLU A 38 15.27 -16.98 -12.22
N ASP A 39 15.19 -17.10 -13.54
CA ASP A 39 16.08 -16.38 -14.48
C ASP A 39 15.90 -14.85 -14.38
N GLU A 40 14.83 -14.37 -13.76
CA GLU A 40 14.58 -12.95 -13.53
C GLU A 40 15.34 -12.41 -12.33
N ALA A 41 15.81 -13.27 -11.43
CA ALA A 41 16.55 -12.88 -10.24
C ALA A 41 18.00 -12.54 -10.59
N PHE A 42 18.43 -11.32 -10.25
CA PHE A 42 19.82 -10.92 -10.44
C PHE A 42 20.74 -11.54 -9.38
N ASP A 43 22.00 -11.74 -9.75
CA ASP A 43 23.05 -12.19 -8.85
C ASP A 43 23.19 -11.21 -7.66
N PRO A 44 23.06 -11.68 -6.40
CA PRO A 44 23.19 -10.83 -5.23
C PRO A 44 24.58 -10.16 -5.12
N HIS A 45 25.63 -10.73 -5.73
CA HIS A 45 26.97 -10.15 -5.73
C HIS A 45 27.09 -8.82 -6.51
N LEU A 46 26.07 -8.44 -7.28
CA LEU A 46 25.99 -7.12 -7.92
C LEU A 46 25.66 -6.00 -6.91
N LEU A 47 25.24 -6.33 -5.69
CA LEU A 47 25.10 -5.36 -4.62
C LEU A 47 26.47 -5.07 -3.99
N ASP A 48 26.87 -3.82 -4.03
CA ASP A 48 28.14 -3.40 -3.43
C ASP A 48 28.16 -3.74 -1.93
N ASN A 49 29.31 -4.10 -1.42
CA ASN A 49 29.58 -4.45 -0.01
C ASN A 49 28.88 -5.72 0.52
N ILE A 50 28.00 -6.39 -0.21
CA ILE A 50 27.20 -7.51 0.33
C ILE A 50 28.05 -8.64 0.90
N ILE A 51 29.15 -9.02 0.22
CA ILE A 51 30.09 -10.04 0.70
C ILE A 51 30.82 -9.56 1.96
N HIS A 52 31.17 -8.28 2.02
CA HIS A 52 31.85 -7.69 3.17
C HIS A 52 30.91 -7.71 4.39
N ALA A 53 29.65 -7.28 4.21
CA ALA A 53 28.61 -7.33 5.23
C ALA A 53 28.38 -8.77 5.74
N ALA A 54 28.23 -9.74 4.83
CA ALA A 54 28.02 -11.15 5.17
C ALA A 54 29.18 -11.72 6.00
N LYS A 55 30.41 -11.50 5.57
CA LYS A 55 31.61 -11.94 6.30
C LYS A 55 31.73 -11.27 7.67
N THR A 56 31.43 -9.98 7.76
CA THR A 56 31.47 -9.23 9.03
C THR A 56 30.44 -9.78 10.03
N LEU A 57 29.21 -10.05 9.59
CA LEU A 57 28.19 -10.68 10.42
C LEU A 57 28.63 -12.08 10.90
N LEU A 58 29.11 -12.93 10.00
CA LEU A 58 29.57 -14.28 10.35
C LEU A 58 30.75 -14.23 11.32
N LEU A 59 31.73 -13.35 11.14
CA LEU A 59 32.84 -13.15 12.07
C LEU A 59 32.35 -12.68 13.45
N ALA A 60 31.36 -11.82 13.51
CA ALA A 60 30.75 -11.40 14.77
C ALA A 60 30.08 -12.58 15.49
N ILE A 61 29.33 -13.40 14.76
CA ILE A 61 28.69 -14.63 15.29
C ILE A 61 29.75 -15.63 15.79
N MET A 62 30.77 -15.93 14.99
CA MET A 62 31.84 -16.86 15.35
C MET A 62 32.62 -16.40 16.58
N ASN A 63 32.78 -15.10 16.77
CA ASN A 63 33.45 -14.52 17.93
C ASN A 63 32.51 -14.23 19.10
N GLN A 64 31.27 -14.72 19.05
CA GLN A 64 30.24 -14.55 20.10
C GLN A 64 30.01 -13.09 20.50
N LYS A 65 30.15 -12.16 19.54
CA LYS A 65 29.91 -10.74 19.76
C LYS A 65 28.44 -10.47 20.05
N LYS A 66 28.17 -9.43 20.84
CA LYS A 66 26.81 -8.91 21.04
C LYS A 66 26.38 -8.11 19.83
N ILE A 67 25.26 -8.51 19.26
CA ILE A 67 24.68 -7.93 18.04
C ILE A 67 23.35 -7.31 18.39
N TYR A 68 23.08 -6.12 17.85
CA TYR A 68 21.80 -5.44 17.99
C TYR A 68 21.18 -5.23 16.62
N VAL A 69 19.91 -5.60 16.46
CA VAL A 69 19.13 -5.39 15.24
C VAL A 69 18.13 -4.27 15.48
N GLN A 70 18.28 -3.16 14.79
CA GLN A 70 17.30 -2.08 14.82
C GLN A 70 16.20 -2.37 13.82
N ILE A 71 14.94 -2.40 14.26
CA ILE A 71 13.77 -2.72 13.44
C ILE A 71 13.09 -1.43 13.05
N ASP A 72 12.91 -1.19 11.77
CA ASP A 72 12.19 0.00 11.27
C ASP A 72 10.68 -0.09 11.54
N SER A 73 9.98 1.07 11.55
CA SER A 73 8.64 1.21 12.11
C SER A 73 7.49 1.03 11.12
N ASP A 74 7.66 0.17 10.12
CA ASP A 74 6.60 -0.18 9.16
C ASP A 74 6.59 -1.67 8.79
N CYS A 75 5.80 -2.03 7.78
CA CYS A 75 5.63 -3.42 7.39
C CYS A 75 6.90 -4.01 6.77
N ASP A 76 7.64 -3.23 5.96
CA ASP A 76 8.87 -3.71 5.33
C ASP A 76 9.98 -3.90 6.35
N GLY A 77 10.17 -2.95 7.28
CA GLY A 77 11.13 -3.09 8.38
C GLY A 77 10.85 -4.30 9.28
N TYR A 78 9.57 -4.59 9.57
CA TYR A 78 9.19 -5.79 10.34
C TYR A 78 9.44 -7.08 9.57
N THR A 79 9.09 -7.15 8.28
CA THR A 79 9.33 -8.34 7.45
C THR A 79 10.81 -8.56 7.19
N SER A 80 11.58 -7.50 6.94
CA SER A 80 13.03 -7.51 6.77
C SER A 80 13.75 -8.09 7.99
N SER A 81 13.40 -7.56 9.15
CA SER A 81 14.02 -7.98 10.41
C SER A 81 13.58 -9.39 10.84
N ALA A 82 12.30 -9.73 10.61
CA ALA A 82 11.81 -11.09 10.88
C ALA A 82 12.47 -12.12 9.97
N LEU A 83 12.66 -11.83 8.68
CA LEU A 83 13.40 -12.68 7.77
C LEU A 83 14.82 -12.92 8.27
N LEU A 84 15.56 -11.84 8.56
CA LEU A 84 16.93 -11.93 9.04
C LEU A 84 17.03 -12.78 10.30
N LEU A 85 16.20 -12.52 11.31
CA LEU A 85 16.27 -13.23 12.60
C LEU A 85 15.83 -14.69 12.50
N ASN A 86 14.79 -15.01 11.71
CA ASN A 86 14.38 -16.39 11.45
C ASN A 86 15.48 -17.17 10.72
N TYR A 87 16.07 -16.57 9.68
CA TYR A 87 17.19 -17.16 8.95
C TYR A 87 18.40 -17.43 9.85
N LEU A 88 18.81 -16.43 10.65
CA LEU A 88 19.92 -16.58 11.59
C LEU A 88 19.61 -17.59 12.69
N HIS A 89 18.39 -17.65 13.19
CA HIS A 89 17.99 -18.65 14.19
C HIS A 89 18.07 -20.06 13.62
N ARG A 90 17.69 -20.24 12.35
CA ARG A 90 17.81 -21.55 11.70
C ARG A 90 19.26 -22.04 11.58
N LEU A 91 20.22 -21.12 11.36
CA LEU A 91 21.65 -21.44 11.28
C LEU A 91 22.33 -21.47 12.65
N PHE A 92 21.99 -20.54 13.53
CA PHE A 92 22.71 -20.26 14.79
C PHE A 92 21.74 -20.02 15.95
N PRO A 93 20.88 -21.01 16.32
CA PRO A 93 19.82 -20.78 17.32
C PRO A 93 20.37 -20.23 18.65
N SER A 94 21.42 -20.84 19.19
CA SER A 94 22.02 -20.39 20.47
C SER A 94 22.61 -18.98 20.40
N THR A 95 23.11 -18.55 19.24
CA THR A 95 23.62 -17.18 19.07
C THR A 95 22.47 -16.18 19.06
N VAL A 96 21.39 -16.49 18.35
CA VAL A 96 20.20 -15.61 18.30
C VAL A 96 19.62 -15.45 19.70
N GLU A 97 19.46 -16.53 20.45
CA GLU A 97 18.88 -16.50 21.80
C GLU A 97 19.76 -15.77 22.84
N ASN A 98 21.08 -15.85 22.73
CA ASN A 98 21.98 -15.35 23.77
C ASN A 98 22.76 -14.09 23.41
N ASN A 99 22.97 -13.81 22.12
CA ASN A 99 23.88 -12.76 21.67
C ASN A 99 23.23 -11.73 20.73
N ILE A 100 22.00 -11.96 20.25
CA ILE A 100 21.30 -10.99 19.41
C ILE A 100 20.14 -10.38 20.19
N ALA A 101 20.21 -9.07 20.37
CA ALA A 101 19.09 -8.26 20.85
C ALA A 101 18.47 -7.48 19.68
N TYR A 102 17.23 -7.05 19.82
CA TYR A 102 16.59 -6.17 18.84
C TYR A 102 15.79 -5.07 19.51
N GLY A 103 15.61 -3.96 18.82
CA GLY A 103 14.81 -2.83 19.28
C GLY A 103 13.75 -2.41 18.29
N LEU A 104 12.62 -1.98 18.84
CA LEU A 104 11.47 -1.44 18.14
C LEU A 104 11.29 0.03 18.48
N HIS A 105 10.89 0.84 17.51
CA HIS A 105 10.58 2.25 17.78
C HIS A 105 9.29 2.43 18.57
N SER A 106 9.33 3.26 19.60
CA SER A 106 8.15 3.60 20.43
C SER A 106 7.12 4.44 19.65
N LYS A 107 7.59 5.32 18.75
CA LYS A 107 6.78 6.16 17.85
C LYS A 107 7.12 5.80 16.40
N LYS A 108 6.40 6.38 15.44
CA LYS A 108 6.81 6.31 14.05
C LYS A 108 8.13 7.08 13.90
N HIS A 109 9.20 6.36 13.82
CA HIS A 109 10.55 6.84 13.58
C HIS A 109 11.22 5.83 12.64
N HIS A 110 12.14 6.30 11.83
CA HIS A 110 12.93 5.47 10.93
C HIS A 110 14.40 5.56 11.34
N GLY A 111 15.15 4.49 11.07
CA GLY A 111 16.59 4.47 11.28
C GLY A 111 17.04 4.13 12.71
N ILE A 112 18.27 4.51 13.04
CA ILE A 112 18.95 4.12 14.28
C ILE A 112 18.45 4.94 15.46
N ASN A 113 18.08 4.25 16.54
CA ASN A 113 17.88 4.87 17.84
C ASN A 113 19.06 4.52 18.78
N ILE A 114 20.03 5.41 18.86
CA ILE A 114 21.27 5.18 19.62
C ILE A 114 20.98 4.95 21.12
N ASP A 115 19.98 5.61 21.67
CA ASP A 115 19.65 5.53 23.10
C ASP A 115 19.12 4.13 23.50
N ASP A 116 18.59 3.37 22.57
CA ASP A 116 18.05 2.02 22.81
C ASP A 116 19.11 0.91 22.63
N ILE A 117 20.32 1.24 22.10
CA ILE A 117 21.37 0.25 21.85
C ILE A 117 22.00 -0.19 23.17
N PRO A 118 22.03 -1.51 23.51
CA PRO A 118 22.68 -2.00 24.72
C PRO A 118 24.18 -1.66 24.77
N LEU A 119 24.67 -1.30 25.95
CA LEU A 119 26.06 -0.83 26.13
C LEU A 119 27.15 -1.84 25.75
N ASP A 120 26.83 -3.13 25.76
CA ASP A 120 27.75 -4.21 25.40
C ASP A 120 27.68 -4.59 23.91
N THR A 121 26.90 -3.86 23.11
CA THR A 121 26.77 -4.10 21.66
C THR A 121 28.11 -3.87 20.95
N GLN A 122 28.44 -4.76 20.02
CA GLN A 122 29.66 -4.69 19.21
C GLN A 122 29.39 -4.63 17.71
N LEU A 123 28.18 -4.97 17.31
CA LEU A 123 27.70 -4.86 15.92
C LEU A 123 26.24 -4.44 15.93
N VAL A 124 25.92 -3.40 15.16
CA VAL A 124 24.53 -3.01 14.86
C VAL A 124 24.21 -3.45 13.43
N VAL A 125 23.03 -4.03 13.22
CA VAL A 125 22.49 -4.37 11.91
C VAL A 125 21.14 -3.66 11.74
N VAL A 126 20.98 -2.93 10.66
CA VAL A 126 19.78 -2.15 10.39
C VAL A 126 19.17 -2.59 9.07
N PRO A 127 18.16 -3.45 9.10
CA PRO A 127 17.35 -3.76 7.92
C PRO A 127 16.40 -2.60 7.60
N ASP A 128 16.29 -2.25 6.32
CA ASP A 128 15.29 -1.34 5.76
C ASP A 128 15.39 0.13 6.17
N ALA A 129 16.53 0.59 6.65
CA ALA A 129 16.70 2.00 7.00
C ALA A 129 18.17 2.42 7.11
N SER A 130 18.40 3.70 7.31
CA SER A 130 19.65 4.31 7.80
C SER A 130 20.73 4.59 6.77
N SER A 131 20.54 4.41 5.48
CA SER A 131 21.58 4.72 4.49
C SER A 131 22.09 6.19 4.50
N ASN A 132 21.31 7.12 5.08
CA ASN A 132 21.65 8.55 5.16
C ASN A 132 22.08 9.02 6.57
N GLU A 133 22.27 8.12 7.52
CA GLU A 133 22.53 8.47 8.93
C GLU A 133 24.03 8.47 9.29
N VAL A 134 24.85 9.06 8.42
CA VAL A 134 26.33 9.08 8.53
C VAL A 134 26.83 9.51 9.91
N GLU A 135 26.18 10.49 10.54
CA GLU A 135 26.59 10.98 11.86
C GLU A 135 26.37 9.94 12.97
N PHE A 136 25.28 9.16 12.88
CA PHE A 136 25.06 8.04 13.82
C PHE A 136 26.05 6.90 13.56
N HIS A 137 26.39 6.63 12.30
CA HIS A 137 27.40 5.64 11.96
C HIS A 137 28.77 6.01 12.51
N LYS A 138 29.19 7.29 12.39
CA LYS A 138 30.42 7.79 12.98
C LYS A 138 30.44 7.68 14.49
N GLN A 139 29.33 8.05 15.15
CA GLN A 139 29.20 7.94 16.61
C GLN A 139 29.31 6.49 17.07
N LEU A 140 28.71 5.54 16.37
CA LEU A 140 28.82 4.11 16.68
C LEU A 140 30.27 3.64 16.49
N PHE A 141 30.90 4.01 15.39
CA PHE A 141 32.28 3.64 15.08
C PHE A 141 33.28 4.19 16.09
N GLU A 142 33.14 5.43 16.52
CA GLU A 142 33.95 6.05 17.59
C GLU A 142 33.84 5.28 18.92
N ASN A 143 32.69 4.65 19.17
CA ASN A 143 32.47 3.80 20.34
C ASN A 143 32.91 2.34 20.11
N GLY A 144 33.57 2.03 18.99
CA GLY A 144 34.06 0.68 18.65
C GLY A 144 32.97 -0.28 18.18
N ILE A 145 31.80 0.22 17.81
CA ILE A 145 30.66 -0.55 17.33
C ILE A 145 30.64 -0.50 15.79
N MET A 146 30.67 -1.65 15.14
CA MET A 146 30.49 -1.74 13.68
C MET A 146 29.00 -1.63 13.33
N CYS A 147 28.71 -1.13 12.10
CA CYS A 147 27.36 -1.01 11.61
C CYS A 147 27.22 -1.67 10.23
N ILE A 148 26.18 -2.48 10.04
CA ILE A 148 25.77 -3.04 8.74
C ILE A 148 24.37 -2.48 8.44
N ILE A 149 24.24 -1.84 7.28
CA ILE A 149 22.99 -1.29 6.77
C ILE A 149 22.54 -2.11 5.57
N LEU A 150 21.31 -2.64 5.61
CA LEU A 150 20.68 -3.41 4.54
C LEU A 150 19.43 -2.65 4.10
N ASP A 151 19.56 -1.71 3.17
CA ASP A 151 18.56 -0.69 2.90
C ASP A 151 18.31 -0.51 1.40
N HIS A 152 17.23 0.15 1.04
CA HIS A 152 16.82 0.42 -0.34
C HIS A 152 16.42 1.89 -0.57
N HIS A 153 16.40 2.71 0.47
CA HIS A 153 16.05 4.12 0.37
C HIS A 153 17.07 4.90 -0.44
N HIS A 154 16.61 5.96 -1.10
CA HIS A 154 17.52 6.83 -1.85
C HIS A 154 18.50 7.50 -0.89
N ALA A 155 19.78 7.37 -1.20
CA ALA A 155 20.86 7.88 -0.38
C ALA A 155 22.02 8.40 -1.26
N GLU A 156 22.73 9.40 -0.73
CA GLU A 156 23.96 9.88 -1.37
C GLU A 156 25.16 9.10 -0.85
N VAL A 157 26.11 8.84 -1.74
CA VAL A 157 27.34 8.13 -1.37
C VAL A 157 28.27 9.06 -0.62
N ASP A 158 28.43 8.86 0.69
CA ASP A 158 29.48 9.48 1.49
C ASP A 158 30.65 8.50 1.71
N ARG A 159 31.80 8.78 1.12
CA ARG A 159 33.00 7.94 1.25
C ARG A 159 33.64 7.98 2.64
N THR A 160 33.19 8.87 3.52
CA THR A 160 33.66 8.98 4.91
C THR A 160 32.80 8.19 5.88
N ASP A 161 31.72 7.60 5.40
CA ASP A 161 30.82 6.77 6.20
C ASP A 161 31.53 5.47 6.62
N PRO A 162 31.64 5.18 7.93
CA PRO A 162 32.27 3.96 8.42
C PRO A 162 31.35 2.71 8.37
N ALA A 163 30.05 2.87 8.07
CA ALA A 163 29.12 1.77 7.98
C ALA A 163 29.34 0.91 6.72
N ILE A 164 29.01 -0.37 6.82
CA ILE A 164 28.97 -1.27 5.67
C ILE A 164 27.54 -1.20 5.10
N ILE A 165 27.36 -0.38 4.06
CA ILE A 165 26.05 -0.16 3.45
C ILE A 165 25.89 -1.07 2.24
N VAL A 166 24.79 -1.85 2.23
CA VAL A 166 24.29 -2.64 1.11
C VAL A 166 22.98 -2.02 0.67
N ASN A 167 22.98 -1.34 -0.47
CA ASN A 167 21.81 -0.61 -0.96
C ASN A 167 21.80 -0.62 -2.49
N ASN A 168 20.69 -1.04 -3.10
CA ASN A 168 20.54 -1.12 -4.55
C ASN A 168 20.50 0.26 -5.23
N GLN A 169 20.08 1.32 -4.52
CA GLN A 169 20.07 2.68 -5.08
C GLN A 169 21.49 3.24 -5.23
N MET A 170 22.42 2.86 -4.36
CA MET A 170 23.78 3.40 -4.26
C MET A 170 24.81 2.69 -5.15
N CYS A 171 24.45 1.62 -5.84
CA CYS A 171 25.34 0.79 -6.65
C CYS A 171 24.76 0.54 -8.05
N SER A 172 25.45 -0.25 -8.87
CA SER A 172 25.02 -0.60 -10.23
C SER A 172 24.02 -1.76 -10.32
N TYR A 173 23.43 -2.17 -9.20
CA TYR A 173 22.41 -3.22 -9.19
C TYR A 173 21.27 -2.87 -10.14
N PRO A 174 20.87 -3.77 -11.08
CA PRO A 174 19.96 -3.41 -12.15
C PRO A 174 18.56 -3.04 -11.68
N ASN A 175 18.04 -3.78 -10.68
CA ASN A 175 16.69 -3.54 -10.14
C ASN A 175 16.73 -2.50 -9.01
N LYS A 176 16.08 -1.36 -9.23
CA LYS A 176 15.93 -0.30 -8.23
C LYS A 176 14.62 -0.43 -7.42
N ALA A 177 13.78 -1.38 -7.75
CA ALA A 177 12.50 -1.63 -7.11
C ALA A 177 12.52 -2.85 -6.16
N LEU A 178 13.63 -3.08 -5.46
CA LEU A 178 13.66 -3.95 -4.29
C LEU A 178 13.43 -3.11 -3.04
N SER A 179 12.58 -3.59 -2.13
CA SER A 179 12.44 -3.02 -0.79
C SER A 179 13.47 -3.58 0.19
N GLY A 180 13.50 -3.08 1.42
CA GLY A 180 14.46 -3.53 2.44
C GLY A 180 14.44 -5.04 2.65
N VAL A 181 13.28 -5.69 2.67
CA VAL A 181 13.21 -7.15 2.78
C VAL A 181 13.82 -7.85 1.56
N GLY A 182 13.72 -7.26 0.37
CA GLY A 182 14.40 -7.76 -0.83
C GLY A 182 15.92 -7.71 -0.70
N ILE A 183 16.48 -6.62 -0.16
CA ILE A 183 17.91 -6.51 0.13
C ILE A 183 18.35 -7.53 1.17
N VAL A 184 17.58 -7.70 2.26
CA VAL A 184 17.85 -8.71 3.29
C VAL A 184 17.79 -10.13 2.73
N TYR A 185 16.84 -10.43 1.85
CA TYR A 185 16.77 -11.71 1.16
C TYR A 185 18.05 -11.99 0.34
N LYS A 186 18.48 -11.03 -0.50
CA LYS A 186 19.74 -11.13 -1.26
C LYS A 186 20.94 -11.33 -0.36
N PHE A 187 20.96 -10.66 0.78
CA PHE A 187 21.99 -10.84 1.80
C PHE A 187 21.97 -12.27 2.39
N CYS A 188 20.82 -12.84 2.67
CA CYS A 188 20.67 -14.21 3.13
C CYS A 188 21.08 -15.22 2.04
N CYS A 189 20.84 -14.95 0.74
CA CYS A 189 21.35 -15.78 -0.35
C CYS A 189 22.91 -15.86 -0.33
N VAL A 190 23.58 -14.73 -0.11
CA VAL A 190 25.06 -14.73 0.02
C VAL A 190 25.53 -15.50 1.27
N LEU A 191 24.78 -15.41 2.38
CA LEU A 191 25.06 -16.22 3.56
C LEU A 191 24.88 -17.72 3.27
N ASP A 192 23.82 -18.10 2.52
CA ASP A 192 23.60 -19.50 2.08
C ASP A 192 24.79 -20.02 1.25
N GLU A 193 25.30 -19.22 0.32
CA GLU A 193 26.48 -19.62 -0.48
C GLU A 193 27.72 -19.86 0.41
N ILE A 194 28.01 -18.93 1.34
CA ILE A 194 29.16 -19.05 2.25
C ILE A 194 29.00 -20.26 3.17
N MET A 195 27.80 -20.47 3.71
CA MET A 195 27.49 -21.56 4.66
C MET A 195 27.16 -22.87 3.95
N ARG A 196 27.02 -22.89 2.63
CA ARG A 196 26.59 -24.04 1.82
C ARG A 196 25.23 -24.60 2.25
N THR A 197 24.28 -23.71 2.44
CA THR A 197 22.88 -23.99 2.79
C THR A 197 21.95 -23.47 1.68
N SER A 198 20.64 -23.65 1.82
CA SER A 198 19.60 -23.15 0.90
C SER A 198 18.35 -22.82 1.71
N TYR A 199 18.47 -21.89 2.65
CA TYR A 199 17.39 -21.56 3.58
C TYR A 199 16.69 -20.25 3.25
N ALA A 200 17.34 -19.35 2.50
CA ALA A 200 16.81 -18.02 2.18
C ALA A 200 15.44 -18.08 1.49
N ASP A 201 15.26 -19.00 0.53
CA ASP A 201 14.00 -19.14 -0.22
C ASP A 201 12.82 -19.56 0.67
N GLY A 202 13.09 -20.12 1.84
CA GLY A 202 12.06 -20.45 2.83
C GLY A 202 11.32 -19.24 3.40
N TYR A 203 11.79 -18.02 3.13
CA TYR A 203 11.26 -16.76 3.65
C TYR A 203 10.76 -15.81 2.56
N LEU A 204 10.56 -16.32 1.33
CA LEU A 204 10.05 -15.52 0.21
C LEU A 204 8.66 -14.95 0.46
N ASP A 205 7.87 -15.57 1.33
CA ASP A 205 6.56 -15.04 1.75
C ASP A 205 6.69 -13.69 2.48
N LEU A 206 7.68 -13.54 3.37
CA LEU A 206 7.99 -12.26 4.00
C LEU A 206 8.48 -11.23 2.99
N VAL A 207 9.29 -11.67 2.00
CA VAL A 207 9.77 -10.82 0.90
C VAL A 207 8.58 -10.27 0.10
N ALA A 208 7.64 -11.13 -0.29
CA ALA A 208 6.45 -10.71 -1.03
C ALA A 208 5.60 -9.70 -0.24
N VAL A 209 5.41 -9.95 1.07
CA VAL A 209 4.62 -9.05 1.93
C VAL A 209 5.27 -7.67 2.07
N GLY A 210 6.57 -7.60 2.35
CA GLY A 210 7.28 -6.31 2.48
C GLY A 210 7.29 -5.54 1.16
N MET A 211 7.65 -6.18 0.04
CA MET A 211 7.65 -5.54 -1.28
C MET A 211 6.28 -4.96 -1.68
N ILE A 212 5.19 -5.69 -1.41
CA ILE A 212 3.85 -5.20 -1.68
C ILE A 212 3.47 -4.07 -0.74
N ALA A 213 3.82 -4.18 0.54
CA ALA A 213 3.49 -3.17 1.55
C ALA A 213 4.20 -1.85 1.31
N ASP A 214 5.45 -1.91 0.82
CA ASP A 214 6.26 -0.74 0.47
C ASP A 214 6.06 -0.29 -0.99
N MET A 215 5.05 -0.86 -1.67
CA MET A 215 4.58 -0.43 -2.99
C MET A 215 5.66 -0.46 -4.08
N MET A 216 6.49 -1.50 -4.10
CA MET A 216 7.54 -1.66 -5.10
C MET A 216 6.99 -1.85 -6.52
N ASP A 217 7.69 -1.29 -7.51
CA ASP A 217 7.28 -1.34 -8.92
C ASP A 217 7.28 -2.79 -9.46
N MET A 218 6.09 -3.32 -9.72
CA MET A 218 5.91 -4.69 -10.22
C MET A 218 6.29 -4.87 -11.69
N ARG A 219 6.59 -3.79 -12.44
CA ARG A 219 7.11 -3.87 -13.82
C ARG A 219 8.53 -4.41 -13.86
N GLU A 220 9.28 -4.29 -12.76
CA GLU A 220 10.59 -4.90 -12.62
C GLU A 220 10.45 -6.42 -12.43
N LEU A 221 10.99 -7.20 -13.39
CA LEU A 221 10.74 -8.64 -13.46
C LEU A 221 11.25 -9.41 -12.24
N GLU A 222 12.37 -8.99 -11.65
CA GLU A 222 12.85 -9.59 -10.40
C GLU A 222 11.90 -9.34 -9.24
N THR A 223 11.43 -8.09 -9.06
CA THR A 223 10.42 -7.75 -8.05
C THR A 223 9.15 -8.57 -8.24
N ARG A 224 8.71 -8.70 -9.49
CA ARG A 224 7.57 -9.54 -9.87
C ARG A 224 7.80 -11.01 -9.53
N TYR A 225 8.97 -11.57 -9.89
CA TYR A 225 9.32 -12.96 -9.62
C TYR A 225 9.30 -13.26 -8.13
N LEU A 226 10.03 -12.48 -7.33
CA LEU A 226 10.12 -12.68 -5.88
C LEU A 226 8.75 -12.56 -5.20
N THR A 227 7.92 -11.62 -5.67
CA THR A 227 6.54 -11.46 -5.17
C THR A 227 5.66 -12.65 -5.51
N VAL A 228 5.67 -13.11 -6.77
CA VAL A 228 4.85 -14.24 -7.21
C VAL A 228 5.28 -15.52 -6.50
N GLU A 229 6.59 -15.77 -6.41
CA GLU A 229 7.12 -16.96 -5.78
C GLU A 229 6.80 -17.00 -4.28
N GLY A 230 6.98 -15.87 -3.60
CA GLY A 230 6.67 -15.77 -2.17
C GLY A 230 5.17 -15.93 -1.85
N LEU A 231 4.27 -15.54 -2.76
CA LEU A 231 2.83 -15.70 -2.55
C LEU A 231 2.32 -17.13 -2.83
N LYS A 232 3.11 -18.00 -3.49
CA LYS A 232 2.71 -19.40 -3.74
C LYS A 232 2.69 -20.25 -2.48
N ASP A 233 3.55 -19.97 -1.50
CA ASP A 233 3.73 -20.79 -0.30
C ASP A 233 3.96 -19.91 0.93
N ILE A 234 2.87 -19.44 1.52
CA ILE A 234 2.93 -18.67 2.77
C ILE A 234 3.22 -19.60 3.94
N ARG A 235 4.31 -19.33 4.66
CA ARG A 235 4.81 -20.15 5.79
C ARG A 235 4.85 -19.40 7.10
N ASN A 236 4.97 -18.07 7.05
CA ASN A 236 5.08 -17.27 8.27
C ASN A 236 3.87 -17.45 9.19
N PRO A 237 4.06 -17.82 10.46
CA PRO A 237 2.97 -18.12 11.39
C PRO A 237 1.97 -16.98 11.56
N PHE A 238 2.44 -15.74 11.60
CA PHE A 238 1.58 -14.57 11.75
C PHE A 238 0.68 -14.37 10.52
N ILE A 239 1.25 -14.48 9.31
CA ILE A 239 0.50 -14.30 8.06
C ILE A 239 -0.56 -15.39 7.93
N LEU A 240 -0.20 -16.65 8.21
CA LEU A 240 -1.13 -17.79 8.18
C LEU A 240 -2.30 -17.62 9.17
N GLU A 241 -2.01 -17.24 10.42
CA GLU A 241 -3.07 -17.05 11.42
C GLU A 241 -3.94 -15.83 11.10
N LEU A 242 -3.37 -14.76 10.54
CA LEU A 242 -4.12 -13.61 10.08
C LEU A 242 -5.02 -13.94 8.88
N ALA A 243 -4.53 -14.75 7.94
CA ALA A 243 -5.32 -15.25 6.80
C ALA A 243 -6.49 -16.12 7.28
N LYS A 244 -6.26 -17.05 8.18
CA LYS A 244 -7.29 -17.89 8.80
C LYS A 244 -8.39 -17.05 9.45
N LYS A 245 -8.03 -15.97 10.17
CA LYS A 245 -9.01 -15.03 10.74
C LYS A 245 -9.81 -14.26 9.69
N ASN A 246 -9.23 -14.05 8.50
CA ASN A 246 -9.83 -13.33 7.38
C ASN A 246 -10.21 -14.27 6.20
N GLU A 247 -10.38 -15.56 6.44
CA GLU A 247 -10.63 -16.61 5.44
C GLU A 247 -11.70 -16.22 4.41
N TYR A 248 -12.80 -15.63 4.85
CA TYR A 248 -13.87 -15.17 3.96
C TYR A 248 -13.41 -14.13 2.91
N LYS A 249 -12.38 -13.33 3.22
CA LYS A 249 -11.86 -12.25 2.36
C LYS A 249 -10.66 -12.70 1.53
N ILE A 250 -9.82 -13.56 2.08
CA ILE A 250 -8.59 -14.04 1.44
C ILE A 250 -8.88 -15.28 0.58
N LYS A 251 -9.88 -16.13 0.94
CA LYS A 251 -10.34 -17.31 0.17
C LYS A 251 -9.19 -18.22 -0.30
N ASP A 252 -8.21 -18.47 0.53
CA ASP A 252 -7.01 -19.29 0.25
C ASP A 252 -6.15 -18.79 -0.95
N GLU A 253 -6.41 -17.58 -1.45
CA GLU A 253 -5.67 -16.99 -2.55
C GLU A 253 -4.88 -15.76 -2.08
N PHE A 254 -3.56 -15.91 -2.00
CA PHE A 254 -2.67 -14.78 -1.75
C PHE A 254 -2.27 -14.13 -3.07
N ASN A 255 -2.53 -12.85 -3.18
CA ASN A 255 -2.17 -12.03 -4.32
C ASN A 255 -1.83 -10.60 -3.83
N PRO A 256 -1.29 -9.71 -4.68
CA PRO A 256 -0.93 -8.35 -4.25
C PRO A 256 -2.09 -7.58 -3.62
N PHE A 257 -3.32 -7.79 -4.09
CA PHE A 257 -4.51 -7.15 -3.53
C PHE A 257 -4.79 -7.64 -2.09
N THR A 258 -4.77 -8.97 -1.86
CA THR A 258 -5.06 -9.51 -0.52
C THR A 258 -4.02 -9.07 0.51
N ILE A 259 -2.76 -9.00 0.13
CA ILE A 259 -1.70 -8.46 1.00
C ILE A 259 -1.93 -6.98 1.29
N SER A 260 -2.14 -6.15 0.26
CA SER A 260 -2.32 -4.70 0.41
C SER A 260 -3.54 -4.31 1.27
N TRP A 261 -4.61 -5.10 1.25
CA TRP A 261 -5.85 -4.77 1.94
C TRP A 261 -6.09 -5.53 3.24
N TYR A 262 -5.54 -6.75 3.38
CA TYR A 262 -5.86 -7.63 4.51
C TYR A 262 -4.67 -8.11 5.32
N VAL A 263 -3.43 -7.81 4.92
CA VAL A 263 -2.23 -8.14 5.69
C VAL A 263 -1.48 -6.88 6.12
N ALA A 264 -0.92 -6.12 5.17
CA ALA A 264 -0.12 -4.93 5.45
C ALA A 264 -0.84 -3.88 6.33
N PRO A 265 -2.16 -3.61 6.18
CA PRO A 265 -2.85 -2.66 7.04
C PRO A 265 -2.96 -3.07 8.51
N PHE A 266 -2.92 -4.38 8.83
CA PHE A 266 -2.93 -4.84 10.22
C PHE A 266 -1.57 -4.64 10.88
N ILE A 267 -0.48 -4.92 10.16
CA ILE A 267 0.89 -4.66 10.60
C ILE A 267 1.07 -3.15 10.79
N ASN A 268 0.76 -2.35 9.77
CA ASN A 268 0.89 -0.89 9.79
C ASN A 268 0.04 -0.20 10.88
N ALA A 269 -1.12 -0.76 11.25
CA ALA A 269 -1.90 -0.22 12.36
C ALA A 269 -1.14 -0.35 13.69
N VAL A 270 -0.52 -1.51 13.93
CA VAL A 270 0.24 -1.76 15.17
C VAL A 270 1.54 -0.96 15.18
N THR A 271 2.30 -0.94 14.10
CA THR A 271 3.57 -0.20 14.04
C THR A 271 3.38 1.30 14.27
N ARG A 272 2.25 1.85 13.81
CA ARG A 272 1.92 3.29 13.92
C ARG A 272 1.23 3.68 15.20
N SER A 273 0.31 2.85 15.72
CA SER A 273 -0.63 3.22 16.81
C SER A 273 -0.63 2.23 17.98
N GLY A 274 0.16 1.15 17.91
CA GLY A 274 0.28 0.16 18.98
C GLY A 274 1.14 0.66 20.14
N THR A 275 0.86 0.12 21.35
CA THR A 275 1.78 0.26 22.48
C THR A 275 3.06 -0.56 22.23
N MET A 276 4.09 -0.34 23.02
CA MET A 276 5.34 -1.10 22.86
C MET A 276 5.12 -2.61 23.07
N GLU A 277 4.25 -3.00 24.01
CA GLU A 277 3.88 -4.39 24.24
C GLU A 277 3.15 -5.00 23.03
N GLU A 278 2.24 -4.24 22.40
CA GLU A 278 1.51 -4.66 21.19
C GLU A 278 2.45 -4.82 20.01
N LYS A 279 3.42 -3.92 19.85
CA LYS A 279 4.47 -3.99 18.82
C LYS A 279 5.39 -5.20 19.02
N GLN A 280 5.85 -5.43 20.27
CA GLN A 280 6.65 -6.59 20.61
C GLN A 280 5.89 -7.90 20.37
N LEU A 281 4.61 -7.96 20.72
CA LEU A 281 3.77 -9.12 20.51
C LEU A 281 3.62 -9.43 19.01
N LEU A 282 3.38 -8.40 18.18
CA LEU A 282 3.34 -8.54 16.73
C LEU A 282 4.67 -9.07 16.20
N PHE A 283 5.80 -8.42 16.53
CA PHE A 283 7.08 -8.83 15.99
C PHE A 283 7.45 -10.27 16.39
N LYS A 284 7.28 -10.63 17.66
CA LYS A 284 7.51 -12.01 18.15
C LYS A 284 6.64 -13.04 17.43
N SER A 285 5.41 -12.69 17.03
CA SER A 285 4.56 -13.61 16.29
C SER A 285 4.99 -13.84 14.83
N MET A 286 5.88 -12.99 14.29
CA MET A 286 6.52 -13.20 12.98
C MET A 286 7.81 -14.03 13.09
N LEU A 287 8.31 -14.25 14.30
CA LEU A 287 9.46 -15.11 14.57
C LEU A 287 9.01 -16.57 14.74
N GLU A 288 9.42 -17.46 13.83
CA GLU A 288 8.99 -18.86 13.80
C GLU A 288 9.25 -19.60 15.12
N TYR A 289 10.36 -19.27 15.80
CA TYR A 289 10.76 -19.89 17.07
C TYR A 289 10.04 -19.32 18.31
N GLU A 290 9.30 -18.22 18.16
CA GLU A 290 8.50 -17.58 19.23
C GLU A 290 7.00 -17.77 19.05
N ALA A 291 6.51 -17.81 17.80
CA ALA A 291 5.11 -17.68 17.42
C ALA A 291 4.17 -18.69 18.10
N TYR A 292 4.61 -19.93 18.28
CA TYR A 292 3.81 -21.01 18.84
C TYR A 292 4.02 -21.23 20.35
N ARG A 293 4.69 -20.31 21.03
CA ARG A 293 4.82 -20.37 22.49
C ARG A 293 3.46 -20.12 23.16
N LEU A 294 3.22 -20.85 24.25
CA LEU A 294 2.07 -20.61 25.12
C LEU A 294 2.34 -19.37 25.98
N VAL A 295 1.38 -18.46 26.00
CA VAL A 295 1.39 -17.23 26.81
C VAL A 295 0.06 -17.09 27.59
N PRO A 296 0.06 -16.39 28.72
CA PRO A 296 -1.17 -16.13 29.44
C PRO A 296 -2.23 -15.46 28.55
N SER A 297 -3.44 -16.01 28.52
CA SER A 297 -4.50 -15.51 27.67
C SER A 297 -5.02 -14.15 28.13
N THR A 298 -5.15 -13.22 27.19
CA THR A 298 -5.79 -11.93 27.39
C THR A 298 -7.26 -11.91 26.91
N LYS A 299 -7.83 -13.06 26.56
CA LYS A 299 -9.25 -13.19 26.20
C LYS A 299 -10.16 -12.91 27.40
N ARG A 300 -11.22 -12.12 27.19
CA ARG A 300 -12.19 -11.83 28.25
C ARG A 300 -12.84 -13.12 28.76
N GLY A 301 -12.82 -13.34 30.06
CA GLY A 301 -13.38 -14.54 30.71
C GLY A 301 -12.47 -15.76 30.71
N CYS A 302 -11.23 -15.66 30.22
CA CYS A 302 -10.26 -16.77 30.15
C CYS A 302 -9.08 -16.56 31.13
N SER A 303 -9.30 -15.88 32.25
CA SER A 303 -8.26 -15.67 33.26
C SER A 303 -7.70 -17.02 33.76
N GLY A 304 -6.37 -17.15 33.72
CA GLY A 304 -5.66 -18.37 34.13
C GLY A 304 -5.55 -19.45 33.04
N SER A 305 -6.04 -19.22 31.83
CA SER A 305 -5.76 -20.07 30.66
C SER A 305 -4.57 -19.55 29.86
N GLU A 306 -4.05 -20.40 28.99
CA GLU A 306 -2.99 -20.06 28.05
C GLU A 306 -3.53 -20.07 26.62
N GLU A 307 -2.87 -19.34 25.72
CA GLU A 307 -3.13 -19.31 24.28
C GLU A 307 -1.81 -19.22 23.50
N LEU A 308 -1.84 -19.52 22.22
CA LEU A 308 -0.65 -19.33 21.38
C LEU A 308 -0.36 -17.84 21.20
N LEU A 309 0.93 -17.46 21.24
CA LEU A 309 1.38 -16.09 21.07
C LEU A 309 0.86 -15.50 19.75
N VAL A 310 0.92 -16.27 18.66
CA VAL A 310 0.44 -15.84 17.34
C VAL A 310 -1.08 -15.57 17.32
N GLU A 311 -1.90 -16.38 18.00
CA GLU A 311 -3.35 -16.14 18.12
C GLU A 311 -3.64 -14.85 18.90
N GLN A 312 -2.91 -14.65 20.00
CA GLN A 312 -3.01 -13.42 20.79
C GLN A 312 -2.62 -12.19 19.96
N SER A 313 -1.53 -12.28 19.21
CA SER A 313 -1.02 -11.23 18.33
C SER A 313 -2.05 -10.82 17.27
N VAL A 314 -2.57 -11.78 16.51
CA VAL A 314 -3.57 -11.49 15.45
C VAL A 314 -4.85 -10.87 16.03
N ARG A 315 -5.29 -11.31 17.22
CA ARG A 315 -6.40 -10.67 17.92
C ARG A 315 -6.06 -9.24 18.33
N THR A 316 -4.86 -9.01 18.86
CA THR A 316 -4.37 -7.69 19.27
C THR A 316 -4.28 -6.74 18.09
N CYS A 317 -3.74 -7.17 16.96
CA CYS A 317 -3.72 -6.38 15.72
C CYS A 317 -5.12 -5.94 15.30
N GLY A 318 -6.11 -6.85 15.38
CA GLY A 318 -7.51 -6.52 15.12
C GLY A 318 -8.09 -5.47 16.09
N ASN A 319 -7.72 -5.55 17.37
CA ASN A 319 -8.14 -4.57 18.37
C ASN A 319 -7.50 -3.20 18.14
N VAL A 320 -6.21 -3.15 17.82
CA VAL A 320 -5.49 -1.90 17.48
C VAL A 320 -6.13 -1.25 16.25
N LYS A 321 -6.36 -2.03 15.19
CA LYS A 321 -7.02 -1.52 13.99
C LYS A 321 -8.43 -0.98 14.29
N SER A 322 -9.21 -1.69 15.11
CA SER A 322 -10.55 -1.24 15.52
C SER A 322 -10.49 0.03 16.37
N ARG A 323 -9.48 0.19 17.24
CA ARG A 323 -9.22 1.40 18.02
C ARG A 323 -8.88 2.56 17.09
N GLN A 324 -8.01 2.35 16.10
CA GLN A 324 -7.66 3.34 15.09
C GLN A 324 -8.87 3.79 14.25
N GLU A 325 -9.73 2.86 13.83
CA GLU A 325 -10.96 3.19 13.09
C GLU A 325 -11.96 3.98 13.95
N LYS A 326 -12.06 3.68 15.23
CA LYS A 326 -12.90 4.46 16.15
C LYS A 326 -12.37 5.88 16.33
N GLU A 327 -11.06 6.03 16.50
CA GLU A 327 -10.40 7.34 16.61
C GLU A 327 -10.57 8.14 15.33
N LYS A 328 -10.38 7.51 14.16
CA LYS A 328 -10.67 8.10 12.87
C LYS A 328 -12.12 8.61 12.79
N LYS A 329 -13.11 7.81 13.22
CA LYS A 329 -14.51 8.22 13.24
C LYS A 329 -14.77 9.45 14.12
N ASN A 330 -14.23 9.46 15.33
CA ASN A 330 -14.36 10.61 16.24
C ASN A 330 -13.71 11.88 15.64
N THR A 331 -12.58 11.73 14.97
CA THR A 331 -11.88 12.84 14.31
C THR A 331 -12.65 13.34 13.08
N LEU A 332 -13.34 12.46 12.37
CA LEU A 332 -14.21 12.85 11.24
C LEU A 332 -15.31 13.80 11.70
N ASP A 333 -15.93 13.57 12.86
CA ASP A 333 -16.96 14.47 13.39
C ASP A 333 -16.41 15.91 13.58
N ILE A 334 -15.16 16.04 14.04
CA ILE A 334 -14.48 17.34 14.17
C ILE A 334 -14.26 17.99 12.80
N ILE A 335 -13.84 17.19 11.81
CA ILE A 335 -13.60 17.66 10.45
C ILE A 335 -14.91 18.12 9.79
N TYR A 336 -16.00 17.37 9.95
CA TYR A 336 -17.31 17.77 9.41
C TYR A 336 -17.80 19.09 10.02
N ASN A 337 -17.64 19.27 11.32
CA ASN A 337 -17.96 20.55 11.96
C ASN A 337 -17.12 21.71 11.38
N ALA A 338 -15.81 21.51 11.21
CA ALA A 338 -14.93 22.50 10.61
C ALA A 338 -15.31 22.81 9.14
N ILE A 339 -15.70 21.80 8.35
CA ILE A 339 -16.19 22.02 6.98
C ILE A 339 -17.44 22.93 6.97
N GLN A 340 -18.36 22.71 7.90
CA GLN A 340 -19.58 23.51 8.02
C GLN A 340 -19.28 24.95 8.51
N GLU A 341 -18.51 25.09 9.58
CA GLU A 341 -18.17 26.40 10.17
C GLU A 341 -17.37 27.28 9.21
N GLN A 342 -16.43 26.69 8.45
CA GLN A 342 -15.60 27.40 7.48
C GLN A 342 -16.27 27.54 6.11
N ASN A 343 -17.45 26.96 5.93
CA ASN A 343 -18.13 26.87 4.62
C ASN A 343 -17.22 26.31 3.49
N SER A 344 -16.30 25.42 3.86
CA SER A 344 -15.26 24.90 2.93
C SER A 344 -15.87 24.14 1.75
N ASN A 345 -17.08 23.57 1.93
CA ASN A 345 -17.79 22.85 0.86
C ASN A 345 -18.28 23.75 -0.28
N ALA A 346 -18.32 25.08 -0.10
CA ALA A 346 -18.62 25.99 -1.18
C ALA A 346 -17.52 26.05 -2.26
N SER A 347 -16.29 25.67 -1.91
CA SER A 347 -15.14 25.63 -2.81
C SER A 347 -15.06 24.29 -3.55
N ASN A 348 -14.46 24.28 -4.74
CA ASN A 348 -14.23 23.07 -5.53
C ASN A 348 -12.98 22.29 -5.09
N VAL A 349 -12.10 22.89 -4.26
CA VAL A 349 -11.04 22.25 -3.51
C VAL A 349 -11.31 22.47 -2.03
N LEU A 350 -11.37 21.39 -1.25
CA LEU A 350 -11.61 21.48 0.19
C LEU A 350 -10.30 21.83 0.90
N ILE A 351 -10.25 22.97 1.57
CA ILE A 351 -9.16 23.35 2.47
C ILE A 351 -9.75 23.49 3.87
N ILE A 352 -9.38 22.59 4.76
CA ILE A 352 -9.94 22.43 6.10
C ILE A 352 -8.85 22.76 7.10
N GLN A 353 -9.06 23.79 7.93
CA GLN A 353 -8.13 24.21 8.97
C GLN A 353 -8.63 23.75 10.34
N LEU A 354 -7.74 23.11 11.12
CA LEU A 354 -8.04 22.64 12.45
C LEU A 354 -7.07 23.30 13.46
N GLU A 355 -7.60 24.01 14.43
CA GLU A 355 -6.80 24.66 15.49
C GLU A 355 -6.11 23.63 16.40
N GLN A 356 -6.72 22.46 16.56
CA GLN A 356 -6.14 21.36 17.33
C GLN A 356 -5.26 20.46 16.46
N SER A 357 -4.17 20.01 17.05
CA SER A 357 -3.30 19.02 16.40
C SER A 357 -4.02 17.68 16.28
N LEU A 358 -4.01 17.12 15.08
CA LEU A 358 -4.39 15.73 14.86
C LEU A 358 -3.18 14.81 14.97
N ASP A 359 -3.41 13.53 15.21
CA ASP A 359 -2.37 12.53 15.05
C ASP A 359 -1.91 12.50 13.57
N ASN A 360 -0.62 12.76 13.36
CA ASN A 360 -0.02 12.80 12.02
C ASN A 360 -0.25 11.49 11.24
N ASN A 361 -0.38 10.35 11.95
CA ASN A 361 -0.64 9.04 11.34
C ASN A 361 -2.05 8.91 10.73
N LEU A 362 -3.00 9.74 11.19
CA LEU A 362 -4.39 9.71 10.72
C LEU A 362 -4.67 10.76 9.64
N ASN A 363 -3.90 11.85 9.56
CA ASN A 363 -4.17 12.97 8.66
C ASN A 363 -4.36 12.54 7.20
N GLY A 364 -3.47 11.69 6.68
CA GLY A 364 -3.55 11.19 5.32
C GLY A 364 -4.77 10.29 5.06
N LEU A 365 -5.14 9.46 6.05
CA LEU A 365 -6.31 8.58 5.97
C LEU A 365 -7.61 9.39 5.98
N LEU A 366 -7.66 10.43 6.81
CA LEU A 366 -8.81 11.35 6.92
C LEU A 366 -8.97 12.18 5.65
N ALA A 367 -7.89 12.74 5.13
CA ALA A 367 -7.92 13.50 3.88
C ALA A 367 -8.40 12.64 2.70
N ASN A 368 -7.98 11.37 2.63
CA ASN A 368 -8.43 10.45 1.60
C ASN A 368 -9.92 10.10 1.75
N HIS A 369 -10.40 9.92 2.99
CA HIS A 369 -11.82 9.66 3.26
C HIS A 369 -12.70 10.85 2.83
N ILE A 370 -12.37 12.07 3.26
CA ILE A 370 -13.11 13.30 2.93
C ILE A 370 -13.08 13.56 1.41
N MET A 371 -11.92 13.39 0.77
CA MET A 371 -11.81 13.49 -0.69
C MET A 371 -12.76 12.50 -1.39
N GLY A 372 -12.84 11.26 -0.91
CA GLY A 372 -13.72 10.23 -1.46
C GLY A 372 -15.19 10.59 -1.32
N GLU A 373 -15.60 11.07 -0.14
CA GLU A 373 -16.97 11.41 0.20
C GLU A 373 -17.49 12.66 -0.55
N PHE A 374 -16.71 13.75 -0.52
CA PHE A 374 -17.10 15.01 -1.18
C PHE A 374 -16.79 15.03 -2.68
N GLY A 375 -16.02 14.08 -3.18
CA GLY A 375 -15.58 14.05 -4.57
C GLY A 375 -14.71 15.26 -4.96
N LYS A 376 -13.99 15.85 -4.01
CA LYS A 376 -13.18 17.07 -4.20
C LYS A 376 -11.75 16.85 -3.70
N PRO A 377 -10.74 17.39 -4.40
CA PRO A 377 -9.38 17.44 -3.84
C PRO A 377 -9.40 18.11 -2.46
N THR A 378 -8.67 17.54 -1.50
CA THR A 378 -8.82 17.88 -0.08
C THR A 378 -7.46 18.09 0.59
N LEU A 379 -7.32 19.22 1.31
CA LEU A 379 -6.22 19.54 2.20
C LEU A 379 -6.77 19.62 3.62
N ILE A 380 -6.23 18.81 4.55
CA ILE A 380 -6.50 18.91 5.99
C ILE A 380 -5.24 19.47 6.65
N LEU A 381 -5.33 20.65 7.19
CA LEU A 381 -4.24 21.42 7.76
C LEU A 381 -4.46 21.62 9.25
N THR A 382 -3.44 21.39 10.06
CA THR A 382 -3.42 21.64 11.50
C THR A 382 -2.47 22.77 11.81
N LYS A 383 -2.82 23.57 12.81
CA LYS A 383 -1.97 24.65 13.29
C LYS A 383 -0.76 24.09 14.01
N ARG A 384 0.42 24.57 13.67
CA ARG A 384 1.68 24.31 14.35
C ARG A 384 2.23 25.61 14.87
N ASP A 385 2.76 25.58 16.10
CA ASP A 385 3.49 26.67 16.70
C ASP A 385 4.86 26.14 17.10
N LYS A 386 5.89 26.61 16.41
CA LYS A 386 7.28 26.30 16.74
C LYS A 386 8.00 27.62 17.07
N ASP A 387 8.32 27.80 18.34
CA ASP A 387 9.04 28.98 18.84
C ASP A 387 8.36 30.32 18.49
N GLY A 388 7.03 30.36 18.50
CA GLY A 388 6.24 31.54 18.15
C GLY A 388 6.01 31.73 16.64
N VAL A 389 6.49 30.83 15.80
CA VAL A 389 6.22 30.82 14.37
C VAL A 389 5.03 29.90 14.10
N ILE A 390 3.92 30.50 13.67
CA ILE A 390 2.71 29.76 13.34
C ILE A 390 2.76 29.30 11.88
N THR A 391 2.51 28.01 11.66
CA THR A 391 2.35 27.40 10.33
C THR A 391 1.09 26.54 10.28
N TRP A 392 0.57 26.31 9.06
CA TRP A 392 -0.50 25.38 8.77
C TRP A 392 0.07 24.20 7.99
N GLU A 393 0.16 23.06 8.64
CA GLU A 393 0.80 21.87 8.08
C GLU A 393 -0.15 20.68 8.11
N GLY A 394 -0.09 19.83 7.07
CA GLY A 394 -0.96 18.67 7.04
C GLY A 394 -0.82 17.81 5.80
N SER A 395 -1.91 17.14 5.45
CA SER A 395 -1.96 16.19 4.33
C SER A 395 -2.90 16.65 3.25
N ALA A 396 -2.44 16.53 2.00
CA ALA A 396 -3.24 16.75 0.80
C ALA A 396 -3.54 15.42 0.10
N ARG A 397 -4.73 15.32 -0.47
CA ARG A 397 -5.18 14.23 -1.33
C ARG A 397 -5.90 14.81 -2.54
N GLY A 398 -5.59 14.26 -3.69
CA GLY A 398 -6.19 14.66 -4.96
C GLY A 398 -6.44 13.45 -5.86
N TYR A 399 -6.96 13.73 -7.03
CA TYR A 399 -7.14 12.76 -8.11
C TYR A 399 -6.85 13.45 -9.43
N GLN A 400 -6.54 12.65 -10.46
CA GLN A 400 -6.31 13.22 -11.79
C GLN A 400 -7.55 13.91 -12.32
N THR A 401 -7.35 15.12 -12.80
CA THR A 401 -8.39 15.92 -13.47
C THR A 401 -7.93 16.25 -14.89
N LYS A 402 -8.78 16.90 -15.65
CA LYS A 402 -8.42 17.37 -16.99
C LYS A 402 -7.38 18.48 -16.95
N GLU A 403 -7.36 19.29 -15.88
CA GLU A 403 -6.53 20.47 -15.71
C GLU A 403 -5.28 20.20 -14.85
N VAL A 404 -5.29 19.18 -14.00
CA VAL A 404 -4.23 18.89 -13.04
C VAL A 404 -3.85 17.40 -13.08
N GLU A 405 -2.66 17.12 -13.58
CA GLU A 405 -2.09 15.77 -13.64
C GLU A 405 -1.27 15.43 -12.39
N ASP A 406 -0.73 16.42 -11.72
CA ASP A 406 0.04 16.30 -10.47
C ASP A 406 -0.34 17.44 -9.52
N TRP A 407 -1.11 17.13 -8.47
CA TRP A 407 -1.54 18.12 -7.47
C TRP A 407 -0.40 18.64 -6.61
N ARG A 408 0.58 17.80 -6.31
CA ARG A 408 1.77 18.21 -5.56
C ARG A 408 2.55 19.27 -6.33
N GLN A 409 2.85 18.99 -7.59
CA GLN A 409 3.59 19.94 -8.45
C GLN A 409 2.75 21.21 -8.69
N PHE A 410 1.45 21.08 -8.94
CA PHE A 410 0.55 22.23 -9.11
C PHE A 410 0.57 23.17 -7.89
N ILE A 411 0.55 22.63 -6.66
CA ILE A 411 0.62 23.43 -5.44
C ILE A 411 2.00 24.06 -5.28
N MET A 412 3.10 23.34 -5.59
CA MET A 412 4.45 23.89 -5.59
C MET A 412 4.58 25.07 -6.57
N ASP A 413 4.10 24.90 -7.78
CA ASP A 413 4.20 25.92 -8.84
C ASP A 413 3.34 27.17 -8.54
N SER A 414 2.38 27.05 -7.65
CA SER A 414 1.58 28.20 -7.18
C SER A 414 2.43 29.25 -6.41
N GLY A 415 3.55 28.81 -5.83
CA GLY A 415 4.46 29.65 -5.06
C GLY A 415 3.96 30.06 -3.67
N TYR A 416 2.82 29.54 -3.21
CA TYR A 416 2.24 29.88 -1.90
C TYR A 416 2.63 28.89 -0.78
N CYS A 417 2.94 27.63 -1.10
CA CYS A 417 3.32 26.66 -0.08
C CYS A 417 4.80 26.81 0.32
N MET A 418 5.11 26.42 1.55
CA MET A 418 6.47 26.32 2.06
C MET A 418 7.17 25.06 1.51
N TYR A 419 6.40 23.96 1.44
CA TYR A 419 6.82 22.69 0.90
C TYR A 419 5.60 21.88 0.45
N ALA A 420 5.82 20.92 -0.47
CA ALA A 420 4.88 19.86 -0.80
C ALA A 420 5.69 18.59 -1.13
N GLU A 421 5.61 17.56 -0.25
CA GLU A 421 6.47 16.38 -0.28
C GLU A 421 5.65 15.09 -0.31
N GLY A 422 5.97 14.19 -1.24
CA GLY A 422 5.29 12.90 -1.42
C GLY A 422 4.91 12.63 -2.88
N HIS A 423 3.84 11.86 -3.06
CA HIS A 423 3.36 11.46 -4.39
C HIS A 423 2.46 12.52 -5.03
N PRO A 424 2.24 12.49 -6.36
CA PRO A 424 1.43 13.47 -7.09
C PRO A 424 0.03 13.73 -6.53
N PHE A 425 -0.61 12.72 -5.94
CA PHE A 425 -1.97 12.78 -5.41
C PHE A 425 -2.07 12.57 -3.89
N ALA A 426 -0.94 12.34 -3.21
CA ALA A 426 -0.90 12.04 -1.78
C ALA A 426 0.40 12.56 -1.16
N PHE A 427 0.36 13.74 -0.55
CA PHE A 427 1.55 14.43 -0.08
C PHE A 427 1.31 15.24 1.19
N GLY A 428 2.39 15.55 1.89
CA GLY A 428 2.44 16.52 2.96
C GLY A 428 2.59 17.93 2.41
N VAL A 429 1.99 18.93 3.06
CA VAL A 429 2.04 20.32 2.62
C VAL A 429 2.05 21.29 3.80
N GLY A 430 2.76 22.41 3.64
CA GLY A 430 2.84 23.46 4.66
C GLY A 430 2.68 24.86 4.09
N PHE A 431 2.04 25.76 4.87
CA PHE A 431 1.80 27.15 4.52
C PHE A 431 2.06 28.06 5.73
N THR A 432 2.50 29.30 5.46
CA THR A 432 2.35 30.37 6.43
C THR A 432 0.88 30.84 6.50
N PRO A 433 0.39 31.46 7.57
CA PRO A 433 -0.99 31.92 7.66
C PRO A 433 -1.38 32.88 6.51
N GLU A 434 -0.49 33.77 6.13
CA GLU A 434 -0.71 34.76 5.05
C GLU A 434 -0.79 34.07 3.70
N ASN A 435 0.16 33.22 3.39
CA ASN A 435 0.21 32.49 2.13
C ASN A 435 -0.99 31.52 1.97
N LEU A 436 -1.49 30.96 3.07
CA LEU A 436 -2.66 30.08 3.01
C LEU A 436 -3.91 30.83 2.59
N GLU A 437 -4.13 32.07 3.09
CA GLU A 437 -5.28 32.88 2.67
C GLU A 437 -5.15 33.34 1.20
N ASP A 438 -3.93 33.62 0.75
CA ASP A 438 -3.66 33.94 -0.65
C ASP A 438 -3.86 32.70 -1.54
N PHE A 439 -3.42 31.53 -1.10
CA PHE A 439 -3.64 30.25 -1.79
C PHE A 439 -5.13 29.91 -1.91
N LYS A 440 -5.94 30.12 -0.86
CA LYS A 440 -7.40 29.92 -0.92
C LYS A 440 -8.04 30.81 -2.01
N ARG A 441 -7.62 32.06 -2.09
CA ARG A 441 -8.10 32.98 -3.13
C ARG A 441 -7.67 32.55 -4.53
N TYR A 442 -6.41 32.14 -4.67
CA TYR A 442 -5.86 31.63 -5.93
C TYR A 442 -6.59 30.38 -6.39
N ILE A 443 -6.77 29.38 -5.54
CA ILE A 443 -7.39 28.10 -5.90
C ILE A 443 -8.87 28.26 -6.25
N ASN A 444 -9.62 29.10 -5.51
CA ASN A 444 -11.02 29.37 -5.79
C ASN A 444 -11.23 30.09 -7.13
N LYS A 445 -10.33 31.02 -7.47
CA LYS A 445 -10.34 31.68 -8.78
C LYS A 445 -9.93 30.72 -9.91
N ARG A 446 -9.01 29.79 -9.65
CA ARG A 446 -8.52 28.84 -10.66
C ARG A 446 -9.55 27.77 -10.99
N PHE A 447 -10.36 27.37 -10.00
CA PHE A 447 -11.38 26.32 -10.11
C PHE A 447 -12.78 26.89 -9.77
N GLU A 448 -13.26 27.81 -10.57
CA GLU A 448 -14.60 28.38 -10.42
C GLU A 448 -15.68 27.34 -10.78
N GLU A 449 -15.39 26.46 -11.74
CA GLU A 449 -16.27 25.36 -12.13
C GLU A 449 -15.97 24.08 -11.33
N LYS A 450 -16.95 23.17 -11.25
CA LYS A 450 -16.82 21.90 -10.58
C LYS A 450 -15.68 21.08 -11.22
N ILE A 451 -14.74 20.67 -10.38
CA ILE A 451 -13.66 19.78 -10.81
C ILE A 451 -14.26 18.37 -11.01
N GLU A 452 -14.25 17.89 -12.24
CA GLU A 452 -14.72 16.56 -12.56
C GLU A 452 -13.54 15.57 -12.59
N LYS A 453 -13.77 14.36 -12.03
CA LYS A 453 -12.83 13.26 -12.17
C LYS A 453 -12.71 12.89 -13.63
N ASN A 454 -11.48 12.68 -14.08
CA ASN A 454 -11.19 12.10 -15.38
C ASN A 454 -10.69 10.66 -15.18
N TYR A 455 -11.47 9.68 -15.68
CA TYR A 455 -11.12 8.28 -15.57
C TYR A 455 -10.24 7.88 -16.77
N LYS A 456 -9.02 7.42 -16.52
CA LYS A 456 -8.21 6.74 -17.54
C LYS A 456 -8.72 5.31 -17.64
N VAL A 457 -9.33 4.96 -18.78
CA VAL A 457 -9.90 3.63 -19.03
C VAL A 457 -9.08 2.86 -20.04
N ASP A 458 -8.93 1.56 -19.82
CA ASP A 458 -8.20 0.66 -20.72
C ASP A 458 -9.03 0.27 -21.93
N PHE A 459 -10.35 0.20 -21.78
CA PHE A 459 -11.29 -0.17 -22.83
C PHE A 459 -12.55 0.66 -22.79
N ILE A 460 -13.13 0.85 -23.99
CA ILE A 460 -14.49 1.39 -24.18
C ILE A 460 -15.29 0.33 -24.91
N TRP A 461 -16.28 -0.26 -24.24
CA TRP A 461 -17.13 -1.30 -24.81
C TRP A 461 -18.53 -0.77 -25.12
N THR A 462 -18.85 -0.79 -26.40
CA THR A 462 -20.18 -0.43 -26.97
C THR A 462 -20.80 -1.61 -27.71
N ASP A 463 -20.02 -2.67 -27.97
CA ASP A 463 -20.42 -3.92 -28.60
C ASP A 463 -20.49 -5.04 -27.57
N LYS A 464 -21.41 -5.98 -27.77
CA LYS A 464 -21.71 -7.10 -26.87
C LYS A 464 -21.02 -8.40 -27.28
N ASN A 465 -20.45 -8.48 -28.50
CA ASN A 465 -20.03 -9.74 -29.11
C ASN A 465 -18.97 -10.50 -28.30
N THR A 466 -17.98 -9.81 -27.73
CA THR A 466 -16.90 -10.41 -26.93
C THR A 466 -16.97 -10.00 -25.45
N LEU A 467 -17.97 -9.19 -25.07
CA LEU A 467 -18.03 -8.52 -23.77
C LEU A 467 -17.92 -9.48 -22.59
N ASP A 468 -18.72 -10.54 -22.59
CA ASP A 468 -18.74 -11.53 -21.49
C ASP A 468 -17.39 -12.22 -21.34
N ASP A 469 -16.77 -12.62 -22.45
CA ASP A 469 -15.49 -13.32 -22.49
C ASP A 469 -14.33 -12.38 -22.09
N ASP A 470 -14.34 -11.14 -22.56
CA ASP A 470 -13.31 -10.13 -22.24
C ASP A 470 -13.33 -9.77 -20.74
N ILE A 471 -14.53 -9.62 -20.15
CA ILE A 471 -14.68 -9.36 -18.70
C ILE A 471 -14.15 -10.54 -17.90
N ILE A 472 -14.55 -11.78 -18.24
CA ILE A 472 -14.07 -12.98 -17.56
C ILE A 472 -12.55 -13.10 -17.69
N ASN A 473 -12.02 -12.85 -18.88
CA ASN A 473 -10.59 -12.91 -19.14
C ASN A 473 -9.83 -11.93 -18.23
N LEU A 474 -10.18 -10.63 -18.23
CA LEU A 474 -9.52 -9.64 -17.35
C LEU A 474 -9.67 -9.99 -15.88
N ALA A 475 -10.84 -10.44 -15.44
CA ALA A 475 -11.09 -10.78 -14.05
C ALA A 475 -10.30 -12.02 -13.59
N SER A 476 -10.05 -12.98 -14.48
CA SER A 476 -9.25 -14.19 -14.19
C SER A 476 -7.77 -13.88 -13.93
N TYR A 477 -7.27 -12.77 -14.43
CA TYR A 477 -5.88 -12.34 -14.24
C TYR A 477 -5.71 -11.33 -13.08
N ARG A 478 -6.60 -11.34 -12.11
CA ARG A 478 -6.55 -10.41 -10.97
C ARG A 478 -5.22 -10.46 -10.19
N HIS A 479 -4.56 -11.59 -10.17
CA HIS A 479 -3.26 -11.82 -9.54
C HIS A 479 -2.08 -11.10 -10.25
N LEU A 480 -2.29 -10.59 -11.47
CA LEU A 480 -1.27 -9.82 -12.19
C LEU A 480 -1.18 -8.37 -11.69
N TRP A 481 -2.28 -7.82 -11.15
CA TRP A 481 -2.36 -6.41 -10.84
C TRP A 481 -1.69 -6.09 -9.50
N GLY A 482 -0.92 -5.02 -9.46
CA GLY A 482 -0.16 -4.55 -8.30
C GLY A 482 0.29 -3.12 -8.49
N GLN A 483 1.31 -2.71 -7.74
CA GLN A 483 1.87 -1.36 -7.85
C GLN A 483 2.45 -1.13 -9.26
N GLU A 484 2.23 0.04 -9.84
CA GLU A 484 2.55 0.46 -11.22
C GLU A 484 1.85 -0.37 -12.33
N VAL A 485 1.34 -1.55 -12.00
CA VAL A 485 0.53 -2.38 -12.90
C VAL A 485 -0.89 -2.47 -12.34
N GLY A 486 -1.53 -1.30 -12.22
CA GLY A 486 -2.86 -1.17 -11.63
C GLY A 486 -3.95 -1.93 -12.37
N GLU A 487 -4.96 -2.39 -11.61
CA GLU A 487 -6.12 -3.10 -12.13
C GLU A 487 -6.79 -2.32 -13.27
N PRO A 488 -7.18 -2.98 -14.40
CA PRO A 488 -7.79 -2.30 -15.53
C PRO A 488 -9.15 -1.71 -15.17
N LEU A 489 -9.33 -0.45 -15.57
CA LEU A 489 -10.60 0.25 -15.48
C LEU A 489 -11.25 0.27 -16.87
N VAL A 490 -12.50 -0.13 -16.96
CA VAL A 490 -13.22 -0.22 -18.24
C VAL A 490 -14.41 0.71 -18.26
N MET A 491 -14.78 1.20 -19.45
CA MET A 491 -15.99 1.97 -19.68
C MET A 491 -16.94 1.19 -20.59
N LEU A 492 -18.20 1.10 -20.18
CA LEU A 492 -19.27 0.48 -20.95
C LEU A 492 -20.33 1.53 -21.27
N GLN A 493 -20.87 1.46 -22.50
CA GLN A 493 -21.97 2.32 -22.91
C GLN A 493 -23.05 1.49 -23.58
N PHE A 494 -24.19 1.35 -22.91
CA PHE A 494 -25.33 0.58 -23.40
C PHE A 494 -26.66 1.26 -23.10
N THR A 495 -27.68 0.89 -23.88
CA THR A 495 -29.05 1.31 -23.64
C THR A 495 -29.76 0.32 -22.72
N PHE A 496 -30.35 0.83 -21.65
CA PHE A 496 -31.12 0.07 -20.67
C PHE A 496 -32.59 0.44 -20.71
N LYS A 497 -33.43 -0.53 -20.36
CA LYS A 497 -34.85 -0.34 -20.06
C LYS A 497 -35.08 -0.55 -18.57
N GLU A 498 -36.25 -0.16 -18.05
CA GLU A 498 -36.58 -0.29 -16.63
C GLU A 498 -36.43 -1.73 -16.12
N GLU A 499 -36.77 -2.73 -16.92
CA GLU A 499 -36.65 -4.15 -16.62
C GLU A 499 -35.21 -4.65 -16.38
N ASN A 500 -34.21 -3.87 -16.85
CA ASN A 500 -32.79 -4.19 -16.70
C ASN A 500 -32.20 -3.68 -15.38
N VAL A 501 -32.97 -2.96 -14.57
CA VAL A 501 -32.51 -2.31 -13.35
C VAL A 501 -33.20 -2.92 -12.14
N ALA A 502 -32.43 -3.31 -11.15
CA ALA A 502 -32.95 -3.91 -9.92
C ALA A 502 -32.23 -3.37 -8.69
N LEU A 503 -32.95 -3.31 -7.57
CA LEU A 503 -32.40 -3.10 -6.24
C LEU A 503 -32.30 -4.43 -5.51
N LEU A 504 -31.10 -4.83 -5.09
CA LEU A 504 -30.84 -6.05 -4.37
C LEU A 504 -30.59 -5.76 -2.88
N GLY A 505 -31.28 -6.49 -2.00
CA GLY A 505 -31.11 -6.36 -0.55
C GLY A 505 -31.31 -4.93 -0.05
N LYS A 506 -30.39 -4.48 0.83
CA LYS A 506 -30.40 -3.12 1.37
C LYS A 506 -29.32 -2.28 0.67
N GLY A 507 -29.66 -1.69 -0.48
CA GLY A 507 -28.83 -0.67 -1.11
C GLY A 507 -27.82 -1.13 -2.16
N THR A 508 -28.03 -2.25 -2.86
CA THR A 508 -27.18 -2.67 -3.98
C THR A 508 -27.92 -2.47 -5.30
N LEU A 509 -27.43 -1.56 -6.14
CA LEU A 509 -27.93 -1.35 -7.50
C LEU A 509 -27.37 -2.44 -8.42
N LYS A 510 -28.26 -3.07 -9.20
CA LYS A 510 -27.91 -4.01 -10.27
C LYS A 510 -28.43 -3.52 -11.61
N LEU A 511 -27.52 -3.44 -12.58
CA LEU A 511 -27.83 -3.19 -13.98
C LEU A 511 -27.47 -4.43 -14.79
N SER A 512 -28.42 -4.99 -15.54
CA SER A 512 -28.19 -6.17 -16.40
C SER A 512 -28.05 -5.69 -17.86
N ILE A 513 -26.90 -5.94 -18.49
CA ILE A 513 -26.69 -5.51 -19.89
C ILE A 513 -27.55 -6.38 -20.81
N PRO A 514 -28.50 -5.76 -21.57
CA PRO A 514 -29.44 -6.53 -22.39
C PRO A 514 -28.75 -7.42 -23.42
N GLY A 515 -29.10 -8.72 -23.45
CA GLY A 515 -28.58 -9.68 -24.44
C GLY A 515 -27.19 -10.26 -24.10
N THR A 516 -26.70 -10.05 -22.87
CA THR A 516 -25.45 -10.63 -22.35
C THR A 516 -25.70 -11.31 -21.00
N LYS A 517 -24.67 -11.98 -20.45
CA LYS A 517 -24.68 -12.49 -19.06
C LYS A 517 -24.11 -11.46 -18.07
N THR A 518 -23.56 -10.36 -18.58
CA THR A 518 -22.87 -9.33 -17.76
C THR A 518 -23.87 -8.54 -16.91
N THR A 519 -23.52 -8.42 -15.63
CA THR A 519 -24.21 -7.55 -14.67
C THR A 519 -23.26 -6.49 -14.12
N CYS A 520 -23.77 -5.26 -13.94
CA CYS A 520 -23.02 -4.20 -13.29
C CYS A 520 -23.60 -3.97 -11.90
N ILE A 521 -22.76 -3.94 -10.87
CA ILE A 521 -23.16 -3.89 -9.45
C ILE A 521 -22.52 -2.69 -8.76
N GLN A 522 -23.34 -1.93 -8.03
CA GLN A 522 -22.86 -0.89 -7.12
C GLN A 522 -23.31 -1.22 -5.69
N PHE A 523 -22.34 -1.42 -4.79
CA PHE A 523 -22.60 -1.74 -3.39
C PHE A 523 -22.76 -0.50 -2.53
N GLY A 524 -23.70 -0.53 -1.58
CA GLY A 524 -23.76 0.40 -0.44
C GLY A 524 -24.59 1.66 -0.63
N TYR A 525 -24.66 2.25 -1.82
CA TYR A 525 -25.35 3.53 -2.11
C TYR A 525 -26.40 3.43 -3.22
N GLY A 526 -26.75 2.22 -3.63
CA GLY A 526 -27.58 2.01 -4.82
C GLY A 526 -29.07 2.29 -4.65
N GLU A 527 -29.57 2.61 -3.45
CA GLU A 527 -30.99 2.85 -3.24
C GLU A 527 -31.44 4.19 -3.85
N GLU A 528 -30.68 5.25 -3.61
CA GLU A 528 -30.95 6.59 -4.16
C GLU A 528 -30.83 6.57 -5.69
N GLU A 529 -29.75 6.01 -6.21
CA GLU A 529 -29.52 5.89 -7.65
C GLU A 529 -30.61 5.02 -8.32
N TYR A 530 -31.06 3.96 -7.68
CA TYR A 530 -32.16 3.13 -8.20
C TYR A 530 -33.45 3.96 -8.38
N PHE A 531 -33.85 4.74 -7.37
CA PHE A 531 -35.05 5.57 -7.46
C PHE A 531 -34.89 6.71 -8.47
N ASN A 532 -33.70 7.30 -8.58
CA ASN A 532 -33.39 8.29 -9.59
C ASN A 532 -33.51 7.71 -11.01
N LEU A 533 -32.95 6.52 -11.26
CA LEU A 533 -33.07 5.83 -12.55
C LEU A 533 -34.54 5.50 -12.87
N ARG A 534 -35.32 5.01 -11.91
CA ARG A 534 -36.75 4.74 -12.12
C ARG A 534 -37.54 6.00 -12.48
N THR A 535 -37.23 7.12 -11.86
CA THR A 535 -37.85 8.41 -12.19
C THR A 535 -37.51 8.83 -13.61
N LEU A 536 -36.28 8.57 -14.07
CA LEU A 536 -35.86 8.88 -15.43
C LEU A 536 -36.53 7.95 -16.46
N PHE A 537 -36.70 6.67 -16.17
CA PHE A 537 -37.40 5.71 -17.04
C PHE A 537 -38.88 6.06 -17.22
N ALA A 538 -39.52 6.58 -16.19
CA ALA A 538 -40.93 7.00 -16.27
C ALA A 538 -41.16 8.16 -17.26
N GLN A 539 -40.10 8.80 -17.75
CA GLN A 539 -40.11 9.98 -18.65
C GLN A 539 -39.58 9.70 -20.06
N GLY A 540 -39.26 8.43 -20.42
CA GLY A 540 -38.66 8.08 -21.71
C GLY A 540 -38.67 6.58 -22.02
N GLU A 541 -38.34 6.20 -23.26
CA GLU A 541 -38.37 4.82 -23.75
C GLU A 541 -37.13 3.98 -23.34
N GLY A 542 -36.08 4.64 -22.83
CA GLY A 542 -34.84 4.01 -22.41
C GLY A 542 -33.80 5.02 -21.97
N LEU A 543 -32.76 4.55 -21.34
CA LEU A 543 -31.63 5.36 -20.88
C LEU A 543 -30.33 4.83 -21.48
N ASN A 544 -29.55 5.72 -22.07
CA ASN A 544 -28.18 5.42 -22.46
C ASN A 544 -27.29 5.64 -21.20
N ILE A 545 -26.71 4.56 -20.67
CA ILE A 545 -25.92 4.62 -19.44
C ILE A 545 -24.46 4.32 -19.79
N GLN A 546 -23.59 5.24 -19.40
CA GLN A 546 -22.14 5.05 -19.41
C GLN A 546 -21.70 4.60 -18.01
N ILE A 547 -20.99 3.49 -17.92
CA ILE A 547 -20.56 2.88 -16.66
C ILE A 547 -19.05 2.75 -16.71
N VAL A 548 -18.35 3.27 -15.69
CA VAL A 548 -16.93 3.01 -15.46
C VAL A 548 -16.80 2.04 -14.27
N GLY A 549 -16.01 0.98 -14.43
CA GLY A 549 -15.89 -0.05 -13.39
C GLY A 549 -14.77 -1.05 -13.62
N TYR A 550 -14.67 -1.98 -12.67
CA TYR A 550 -13.70 -3.06 -12.64
C TYR A 550 -14.32 -4.40 -13.04
N CYS A 551 -13.58 -5.21 -13.79
CA CYS A 551 -14.01 -6.55 -14.17
C CYS A 551 -13.97 -7.51 -12.98
N ARG A 552 -15.04 -8.31 -12.81
CA ARG A 552 -15.20 -9.30 -11.74
C ARG A 552 -15.81 -10.59 -12.31
N ILE A 553 -15.61 -11.67 -11.59
CA ILE A 553 -16.36 -12.92 -11.77
C ILE A 553 -17.29 -13.07 -10.58
N ASN A 554 -18.58 -13.18 -10.86
CA ASN A 554 -19.56 -13.53 -9.84
C ASN A 554 -19.74 -15.05 -9.82
N GLU A 555 -19.40 -15.66 -8.68
CA GLU A 555 -19.54 -17.10 -8.45
C GLU A 555 -20.73 -17.34 -7.53
N TRP A 556 -21.73 -18.05 -8.06
CA TRP A 556 -22.92 -18.42 -7.29
C TRP A 556 -23.36 -19.84 -7.65
N ASN A 557 -23.46 -20.71 -6.65
CA ASN A 557 -23.88 -22.12 -6.81
C ASN A 557 -23.10 -22.86 -7.92
N GLY A 558 -21.79 -22.63 -8.04
CA GLY A 558 -20.92 -23.25 -9.05
C GLY A 558 -21.04 -22.65 -10.46
N ASN A 559 -21.86 -21.61 -10.65
CA ASN A 559 -21.93 -20.88 -11.92
C ASN A 559 -21.08 -19.61 -11.85
N CYS A 560 -20.23 -19.42 -12.84
CA CYS A 560 -19.44 -18.19 -13.02
C CYS A 560 -20.13 -17.29 -14.04
N SER A 561 -20.25 -16.01 -13.72
CA SER A 561 -20.80 -15.01 -14.66
C SER A 561 -19.99 -13.71 -14.62
N PRO A 562 -19.87 -13.03 -15.79
CA PRO A 562 -19.16 -11.75 -15.86
C PRO A 562 -19.91 -10.68 -15.08
N GLN A 563 -19.14 -9.88 -14.36
CA GLN A 563 -19.68 -8.79 -13.54
C GLN A 563 -18.76 -7.56 -13.65
N ILE A 564 -19.37 -6.38 -13.64
CA ILE A 564 -18.65 -5.10 -13.47
C ILE A 564 -19.00 -4.56 -12.09
N GLU A 565 -17.98 -4.31 -11.29
CA GLU A 565 -18.09 -3.52 -10.06
C GLU A 565 -18.06 -2.04 -10.42
N ILE A 566 -19.21 -1.37 -10.32
CA ILE A 566 -19.38 0.03 -10.73
C ILE A 566 -18.55 0.94 -9.84
N LYS A 567 -17.72 1.76 -10.46
CA LYS A 567 -16.96 2.85 -9.82
C LYS A 567 -17.69 4.17 -9.92
N ASP A 568 -18.29 4.44 -11.11
CA ASP A 568 -19.05 5.63 -11.42
C ASP A 568 -19.93 5.38 -12.65
N PHE A 569 -21.00 6.15 -12.82
CA PHE A 569 -21.82 6.08 -14.03
C PHE A 569 -22.48 7.43 -14.34
N SER A 570 -22.84 7.63 -15.60
CA SER A 570 -23.63 8.77 -16.06
C SER A 570 -24.76 8.31 -16.98
N VAL A 571 -25.82 9.10 -17.03
CA VAL A 571 -27.06 8.76 -17.73
C VAL A 571 -27.40 9.86 -18.73
N GLU A 572 -27.65 9.46 -19.98
CA GLU A 572 -28.22 10.32 -21.02
C GLU A 572 -29.61 9.79 -21.41
N ARG A 573 -30.58 10.69 -21.46
CA ARG A 573 -31.91 10.32 -21.91
C ARG A 573 -31.93 10.13 -23.43
N ILE A 574 -32.58 9.07 -23.87
CA ILE A 574 -32.95 8.94 -25.27
C ILE A 574 -34.25 9.74 -25.46
N VAL A 575 -34.12 10.93 -26.05
CA VAL A 575 -35.28 11.72 -26.45
C VAL A 575 -35.75 11.13 -27.77
N GLY A 576 -36.89 10.45 -27.76
CA GLY A 576 -37.58 10.07 -29.01
C GLY A 576 -37.98 11.33 -29.77
N TYR A 577 -37.52 11.48 -31.00
CA TYR A 577 -38.08 12.44 -31.88
C TYR A 577 -39.43 11.87 -32.38
N ASP A 578 -40.55 12.44 -31.95
CA ASP A 578 -41.85 12.26 -32.59
C ASP A 578 -41.74 12.84 -34.01
N PHE A 579 -41.72 11.96 -35.01
CA PHE A 579 -41.88 12.33 -36.41
C PHE A 579 -43.36 12.30 -36.80
#